data_412484ab026fe309af220d9de39ec7dd
#
_entry.id   412484ab026fe309af220d9de39ec7dd
#
_cell.length_a   1.000
_cell.length_b   1.000
_cell.length_c   1.000
_cell.angle_alpha   90.00
_cell.angle_beta   90.00
_cell.angle_gamma   90.00
#
_symmetry.space_group_name_H-M   'P 1'
#
loop_
_entity.id
_entity.type
_entity.pdbx_description
1 polymer ?
#
loop_
_entity_poly.entity_id
_entity_poly.type
_entity_poly.pdbx_seq_one_letter_code
_entity_poly.pdbx_strand_id
1 'polypeptide(L)'
;MCEVMVLGVLGRIEGYEQVTFRVNGHECKTRFATEALRRFYESNNRRVKVLLFVPRSLLEDCGVDCLRSKVEKGGHGGFEIVEVPGVGGWTRINEVSAFMLLTMLEKERPSCVVVNISTGQNVYVIALLDAVRRYATFRQLEEILQKPKLEVKVASHQPITKEVKEANIELYPLQVRAFFSLPEPDIDKLYELDKNDEEEKKKRIGEIGKKYKEKKERFRKIKEKLKIAFNAIRYNIPLAFYEDELLKVIEEKEVDCLAEKLVKYGMELLSEEIKVNLVNLSNVFFALAMFKSFNKFRNTLSEPSIDEIQLKFPEVYESLGIGVNSYFLHNDLEIIKKAVEEKKKPGKVALSDLLGRGMSSDLKRNFFAHSGFLKEYTEVEVKDGKVILSWNKEHLEEIKKWLREPEYKR
;
A
#
# COMPACT_ATOMS: atom_id res chain seq x y z
N MET A 1 -1.41 -8.67 -18.86
CA MET A 1 -1.06 -8.31 -17.48
C MET A 1 0.16 -9.13 -17.06
N CYS A 2 1.21 -8.51 -16.49
CA CYS A 2 2.41 -9.22 -16.02
C CYS A 2 2.06 -10.09 -14.82
N GLU A 3 2.51 -11.35 -14.79
CA GLU A 3 2.27 -12.27 -13.67
C GLU A 3 3.48 -12.39 -12.75
N VAL A 4 4.68 -12.28 -13.32
CA VAL A 4 5.93 -12.35 -12.57
C VAL A 4 6.81 -11.17 -12.94
N MET A 5 7.31 -10.44 -11.94
CA MET A 5 8.30 -9.39 -12.12
C MET A 5 9.64 -9.89 -11.56
N VAL A 6 10.63 -10.04 -12.42
CA VAL A 6 12.00 -10.39 -12.03
C VAL A 6 12.82 -9.11 -11.95
N LEU A 7 13.47 -8.91 -10.82
CA LEU A 7 14.26 -7.71 -10.51
C LEU A 7 15.72 -8.09 -10.29
N GLY A 8 16.64 -7.31 -10.83
CA GLY A 8 18.06 -7.49 -10.57
C GLY A 8 18.84 -6.18 -10.70
N VAL A 9 19.98 -6.13 -10.04
CA VAL A 9 20.96 -5.07 -10.23
C VAL A 9 22.03 -5.58 -11.19
N LEU A 10 22.31 -4.83 -12.25
CA LEU A 10 23.35 -5.18 -13.19
C LEU A 10 24.71 -4.68 -12.66
N GLY A 11 25.70 -5.56 -12.64
CA GLY A 11 27.10 -5.24 -12.41
C GLY A 11 27.89 -5.10 -13.72
N ARG A 12 29.21 -5.08 -13.64
CA ARG A 12 30.08 -5.08 -14.83
C ARG A 12 29.95 -6.39 -15.58
N ILE A 13 29.47 -6.33 -16.83
CA ILE A 13 29.15 -7.51 -17.68
C ILE A 13 30.39 -8.34 -17.99
N GLU A 14 31.53 -7.69 -18.11
CA GLU A 14 32.81 -8.34 -18.43
C GLU A 14 33.24 -9.36 -17.36
N GLY A 15 32.71 -9.22 -16.14
CA GLY A 15 32.93 -10.18 -15.04
C GLY A 15 31.94 -11.36 -15.01
N TYR A 16 30.96 -11.39 -15.91
CA TYR A 16 29.93 -12.44 -15.90
C TYR A 16 30.38 -13.62 -16.78
N GLU A 17 30.59 -14.75 -16.14
CA GLU A 17 30.92 -16.02 -16.83
C GLU A 17 29.64 -16.73 -17.32
N GLN A 18 29.78 -17.45 -18.44
CA GLN A 18 28.70 -18.28 -18.95
C GLN A 18 28.63 -19.59 -18.18
N VAL A 19 27.55 -19.82 -17.48
CA VAL A 19 27.30 -21.03 -16.68
C VAL A 19 25.93 -21.62 -16.97
N THR A 20 25.73 -22.88 -16.63
CA THR A 20 24.40 -23.50 -16.61
C THR A 20 23.75 -23.25 -15.25
N PHE A 21 22.76 -22.34 -15.23
CA PHE A 21 21.93 -22.14 -14.05
C PHE A 21 20.83 -23.19 -13.96
N ARG A 22 20.58 -23.68 -12.74
CA ARG A 22 19.46 -24.57 -12.42
C ARG A 22 18.50 -23.88 -11.47
N VAL A 23 17.21 -23.83 -11.83
CA VAL A 23 16.13 -23.27 -11.02
C VAL A 23 15.04 -24.32 -10.91
N ASN A 24 14.87 -24.95 -9.75
CA ASN A 24 13.89 -26.03 -9.55
C ASN A 24 13.91 -27.09 -10.67
N GLY A 25 15.11 -27.52 -11.08
CA GLY A 25 15.29 -28.52 -12.11
C GLY A 25 15.28 -28.02 -13.57
N HIS A 26 14.92 -26.76 -13.81
CA HIS A 26 15.02 -26.13 -15.13
C HIS A 26 16.44 -25.64 -15.38
N GLU A 27 17.05 -26.03 -16.47
CA GLU A 27 18.41 -25.65 -16.85
C GLU A 27 18.42 -24.53 -17.89
N CYS A 28 19.28 -23.55 -17.69
CA CYS A 28 19.48 -22.46 -18.63
C CYS A 28 20.96 -22.06 -18.69
N LYS A 29 21.56 -22.19 -19.87
CA LYS A 29 22.96 -21.75 -20.12
C LYS A 29 22.95 -20.27 -20.50
N THR A 30 23.45 -19.43 -19.61
CA THR A 30 23.47 -17.96 -19.78
C THR A 30 24.54 -17.33 -18.88
N ARG A 31 24.81 -16.03 -19.06
CA ARG A 31 25.62 -15.23 -18.14
C ARG A 31 24.80 -14.58 -17.02
N PHE A 32 23.48 -14.58 -17.14
CA PHE A 32 22.60 -13.78 -16.26
C PHE A 32 21.62 -14.66 -15.50
N ALA A 33 21.72 -14.64 -14.18
CA ALA A 33 20.76 -15.33 -13.31
C ALA A 33 19.31 -14.82 -13.54
N THR A 34 19.13 -13.53 -13.85
CA THR A 34 17.82 -12.95 -14.18
C THR A 34 17.22 -13.53 -15.46
N GLU A 35 18.04 -13.88 -16.45
CA GLU A 35 17.59 -14.58 -17.66
C GLU A 35 17.16 -16.03 -17.36
N ALA A 36 17.92 -16.73 -16.51
CA ALA A 36 17.55 -18.07 -16.09
C ALA A 36 16.21 -18.08 -15.33
N LEU A 37 16.00 -17.10 -14.44
CA LEU A 37 14.73 -16.90 -13.75
C LEU A 37 13.60 -16.59 -14.74
N ARG A 38 13.81 -15.71 -15.71
CA ARG A 38 12.83 -15.37 -16.74
C ARG A 38 12.38 -16.64 -17.48
N ARG A 39 13.33 -17.41 -18.01
CA ARG A 39 13.04 -18.65 -18.77
C ARG A 39 12.35 -19.69 -17.91
N PHE A 40 12.75 -19.84 -16.64
CA PHE A 40 12.08 -20.73 -15.70
C PHE A 40 10.59 -20.41 -15.54
N TYR A 41 10.24 -19.13 -15.33
CA TYR A 41 8.84 -18.75 -15.17
C TYR A 41 8.06 -18.82 -16.50
N GLU A 42 8.68 -18.48 -17.62
CA GLU A 42 8.07 -18.63 -18.94
C GLU A 42 7.80 -20.10 -19.32
N SER A 43 8.71 -21.01 -18.97
CA SER A 43 8.49 -22.46 -19.17
C SER A 43 7.32 -23.01 -18.33
N ASN A 44 6.94 -22.31 -17.26
CA ASN A 44 5.74 -22.57 -16.47
C ASN A 44 4.52 -21.76 -16.94
N ASN A 45 4.51 -21.29 -18.19
CA ASN A 45 3.44 -20.52 -18.82
C ASN A 45 3.08 -19.20 -18.09
N ARG A 46 4.05 -18.58 -17.39
CA ARG A 46 3.88 -17.29 -16.72
C ARG A 46 4.41 -16.17 -17.61
N ARG A 47 3.68 -15.06 -17.69
CA ARG A 47 4.17 -13.83 -18.35
C ARG A 47 5.14 -13.11 -17.45
N VAL A 48 6.36 -12.92 -17.92
CA VAL A 48 7.45 -12.36 -17.12
C VAL A 48 7.86 -10.98 -17.64
N LYS A 49 8.07 -10.06 -16.72
CA LYS A 49 8.73 -8.78 -16.96
C LYS A 49 10.04 -8.75 -16.16
N VAL A 50 11.13 -8.40 -16.82
CA VAL A 50 12.44 -8.27 -16.16
C VAL A 50 12.82 -6.79 -16.11
N LEU A 51 13.17 -6.29 -14.93
CA LEU A 51 13.75 -4.97 -14.73
C LEU A 51 15.19 -5.11 -14.25
N LEU A 52 16.12 -4.58 -15.04
CA LEU A 52 17.53 -4.52 -14.70
C LEU A 52 17.88 -3.09 -14.25
N PHE A 53 18.07 -2.90 -12.96
CA PHE A 53 18.51 -1.65 -12.39
C PHE A 53 20.02 -1.47 -12.62
N VAL A 54 20.39 -0.39 -13.29
CA VAL A 54 21.76 -0.14 -13.73
C VAL A 54 22.26 1.15 -13.10
N PRO A 55 23.32 1.09 -12.27
CA PRO A 55 23.99 2.29 -11.78
C PRO A 55 24.50 3.16 -12.93
N ARG A 56 24.30 4.49 -12.84
CA ARG A 56 24.74 5.46 -13.87
C ARG A 56 26.22 5.29 -14.21
N SER A 57 27.09 5.00 -13.24
CA SER A 57 28.52 4.77 -13.44
C SER A 57 28.84 3.63 -14.41
N LEU A 58 27.94 2.69 -14.63
CA LEU A 58 28.10 1.63 -15.65
C LEU A 58 27.68 2.09 -17.06
N LEU A 59 26.97 3.20 -17.15
CA LEU A 59 26.51 3.79 -18.42
C LEU A 59 27.48 4.86 -18.96
N GLU A 60 28.36 5.40 -18.11
CA GLU A 60 29.31 6.44 -18.48
C GLU A 60 30.27 6.00 -19.62
N ASP A 61 30.63 4.71 -19.62
CA ASP A 61 31.59 4.17 -20.61
C ASP A 61 30.95 3.89 -21.98
N CYS A 62 29.67 3.54 -22.04
CA CYS A 62 29.08 3.11 -23.32
C CYS A 62 27.61 3.47 -23.55
N GLY A 63 26.94 4.08 -22.60
CA GLY A 63 25.51 4.44 -22.70
C GLY A 63 24.54 3.23 -22.68
N VAL A 64 23.22 3.54 -22.66
CA VAL A 64 22.15 2.52 -22.50
C VAL A 64 22.11 1.55 -23.68
N ASP A 65 22.17 2.04 -24.92
CA ASP A 65 22.05 1.19 -26.13
C ASP A 65 23.21 0.22 -26.29
N CYS A 66 24.42 0.69 -26.01
CA CYS A 66 25.61 -0.15 -26.01
C CYS A 66 25.52 -1.23 -24.91
N LEU A 67 25.08 -0.84 -23.70
CA LEU A 67 24.90 -1.78 -22.60
C LEU A 67 23.81 -2.81 -22.94
N ARG A 68 22.70 -2.38 -23.53
CA ARG A 68 21.63 -3.27 -24.01
C ARG A 68 22.19 -4.31 -24.99
N SER A 69 22.93 -3.86 -26.00
CA SER A 69 23.55 -4.78 -26.97
C SER A 69 24.50 -5.78 -26.31
N LYS A 70 25.30 -5.36 -25.32
CA LYS A 70 26.19 -6.27 -24.57
C LYS A 70 25.40 -7.32 -23.78
N VAL A 71 24.29 -6.93 -23.13
CA VAL A 71 23.42 -7.83 -22.37
C VAL A 71 22.73 -8.84 -23.29
N GLU A 72 22.21 -8.40 -24.43
CA GLU A 72 21.59 -9.27 -25.45
C GLU A 72 22.60 -10.26 -26.06
N LYS A 73 23.78 -9.80 -26.43
CA LYS A 73 24.88 -10.68 -26.90
C LYS A 73 25.34 -11.66 -25.82
N GLY A 74 25.20 -11.32 -24.56
CA GLY A 74 25.43 -12.20 -23.41
C GLY A 74 24.36 -13.24 -23.19
N GLY A 75 23.29 -13.25 -24.01
CA GLY A 75 22.21 -14.25 -23.98
C GLY A 75 21.04 -13.89 -23.09
N HIS A 76 20.82 -12.62 -22.78
CA HIS A 76 19.62 -12.14 -22.07
C HIS A 76 18.63 -11.54 -23.05
N GLY A 77 17.37 -11.95 -22.99
CA GLY A 77 16.27 -11.39 -23.78
C GLY A 77 15.15 -10.83 -22.90
N GLY A 78 14.27 -10.01 -23.49
CA GLY A 78 13.02 -9.59 -22.84
C GLY A 78 13.18 -8.83 -21.52
N PHE A 79 14.09 -7.85 -21.45
CA PHE A 79 14.36 -7.03 -20.26
C PHE A 79 14.18 -5.55 -20.52
N GLU A 80 13.95 -4.80 -19.47
CA GLU A 80 13.94 -3.34 -19.44
C GLU A 80 15.14 -2.86 -18.61
N ILE A 81 15.97 -1.99 -19.18
CA ILE A 81 17.02 -1.30 -18.45
C ILE A 81 16.42 -0.10 -17.74
N VAL A 82 16.66 0.02 -16.43
CA VAL A 82 16.28 1.14 -15.58
C VAL A 82 17.55 1.78 -15.05
N GLU A 83 17.89 2.94 -15.59
CA GLU A 83 19.01 3.72 -15.09
C GLU A 83 18.73 4.22 -13.69
N VAL A 84 19.58 3.88 -12.74
CA VAL A 84 19.49 4.37 -11.36
C VAL A 84 20.30 5.65 -11.26
N PRO A 85 19.70 6.78 -10.82
CA PRO A 85 20.40 8.04 -10.70
C PRO A 85 21.61 7.89 -9.76
N GLY A 86 22.78 8.27 -10.25
CA GLY A 86 24.00 8.39 -9.45
C GLY A 86 23.96 9.72 -8.72
N VAL A 87 24.18 9.72 -7.41
CA VAL A 87 24.31 10.95 -6.63
C VAL A 87 25.78 11.15 -6.31
N GLY A 88 26.37 12.20 -6.86
CA GLY A 88 27.76 12.61 -6.81
C GLY A 88 28.63 11.98 -5.72
N GLY A 89 29.49 11.04 -6.11
CA GLY A 89 30.55 10.41 -5.31
C GLY A 89 30.11 9.46 -4.19
N TRP A 90 28.94 9.66 -3.58
CA TRP A 90 28.37 8.80 -2.54
C TRP A 90 26.92 8.45 -2.87
N THR A 91 26.67 7.18 -3.14
CA THR A 91 25.31 6.67 -3.38
C THR A 91 24.51 6.72 -2.08
N ARG A 92 23.48 7.55 -2.05
CA ARG A 92 22.55 7.59 -0.92
C ARG A 92 21.56 6.45 -1.07
N ILE A 93 21.63 5.46 -0.19
CA ILE A 93 20.80 4.25 -0.25
C ILE A 93 19.30 4.60 -0.27
N ASN A 94 18.87 5.60 0.50
CA ASN A 94 17.46 5.99 0.59
C ASN A 94 16.91 6.53 -0.74
N GLU A 95 17.68 7.34 -1.47
CA GLU A 95 17.26 7.87 -2.77
C GLU A 95 17.20 6.76 -3.83
N VAL A 96 18.17 5.85 -3.81
CA VAL A 96 18.16 4.66 -4.69
C VAL A 96 16.97 3.77 -4.39
N SER A 97 16.71 3.49 -3.12
CA SER A 97 15.53 2.69 -2.71
C SER A 97 14.21 3.40 -3.08
N ALA A 98 14.13 4.73 -2.91
CA ALA A 98 12.97 5.52 -3.31
C ALA A 98 12.73 5.46 -4.82
N PHE A 99 13.79 5.62 -5.62
CA PHE A 99 13.71 5.53 -7.07
C PHE A 99 13.22 4.14 -7.52
N MET A 100 13.82 3.07 -6.99
CA MET A 100 13.42 1.69 -7.31
C MET A 100 11.98 1.40 -6.90
N LEU A 101 11.54 1.86 -5.72
CA LEU A 101 10.16 1.75 -5.26
C LEU A 101 9.19 2.46 -6.20
N LEU A 102 9.46 3.72 -6.56
CA LEU A 102 8.62 4.50 -7.46
C LEU A 102 8.54 3.85 -8.86
N THR A 103 9.66 3.34 -9.36
CA THR A 103 9.70 2.58 -10.61
C THR A 103 8.79 1.35 -10.54
N MET A 104 8.83 0.58 -9.45
CA MET A 104 7.96 -0.58 -9.27
C MET A 104 6.48 -0.19 -9.17
N LEU A 105 6.15 0.93 -8.51
CA LEU A 105 4.79 1.44 -8.39
C LEU A 105 4.20 1.93 -9.72
N GLU A 106 5.05 2.39 -10.65
CA GLU A 106 4.67 2.82 -11.99
C GLU A 106 4.35 1.65 -12.93
N LYS A 107 4.91 0.48 -12.66
CA LYS A 107 4.75 -0.69 -13.52
C LYS A 107 3.45 -1.45 -13.23
N GLU A 108 3.16 -2.44 -14.10
CA GLU A 108 2.06 -3.37 -13.89
C GLU A 108 2.17 -4.07 -12.53
N ARG A 109 1.02 -4.45 -11.97
CA ARG A 109 0.93 -5.13 -10.67
C ARG A 109 1.04 -6.64 -10.85
N PRO A 110 2.23 -7.25 -10.61
CA PRO A 110 2.41 -8.69 -10.71
C PRO A 110 1.75 -9.42 -9.53
N SER A 111 1.51 -10.71 -9.70
CA SER A 111 1.15 -11.63 -8.60
C SER A 111 2.38 -12.22 -7.90
N CYS A 112 3.55 -12.15 -8.55
CA CYS A 112 4.81 -12.61 -7.99
C CYS A 112 5.94 -11.62 -8.30
N VAL A 113 6.77 -11.33 -7.30
CA VAL A 113 8.02 -10.56 -7.46
C VAL A 113 9.18 -11.45 -7.06
N VAL A 114 10.19 -11.53 -7.95
CA VAL A 114 11.42 -12.27 -7.70
C VAL A 114 12.60 -11.31 -7.77
N VAL A 115 13.33 -11.15 -6.68
CA VAL A 115 14.50 -10.28 -6.61
C VAL A 115 15.78 -11.10 -6.59
N ASN A 116 16.62 -10.95 -7.63
CA ASN A 116 17.94 -11.54 -7.66
C ASN A 116 18.93 -10.68 -6.89
N ILE A 117 19.58 -11.27 -5.90
CA ILE A 117 20.56 -10.59 -5.03
C ILE A 117 22.01 -11.02 -5.27
N SER A 118 22.25 -11.89 -6.25
CA SER A 118 23.58 -12.49 -6.49
C SER A 118 24.48 -11.62 -7.35
N THR A 119 23.96 -10.59 -7.99
CA THR A 119 24.70 -9.75 -8.95
C THR A 119 24.57 -8.27 -8.61
N GLY A 120 25.50 -7.47 -9.07
CA GLY A 120 25.53 -6.02 -8.85
C GLY A 120 26.34 -5.61 -7.61
N GLN A 121 26.42 -4.30 -7.38
CA GLN A 121 27.08 -3.77 -6.20
C GLN A 121 26.17 -3.88 -4.98
N ASN A 122 26.71 -4.29 -3.84
CA ASN A 122 25.95 -4.57 -2.60
C ASN A 122 25.04 -3.43 -2.17
N VAL A 123 25.46 -2.17 -2.31
CA VAL A 123 24.65 -1.01 -1.92
C VAL A 123 23.34 -0.91 -2.72
N TYR A 124 23.38 -1.20 -4.02
CA TYR A 124 22.19 -1.20 -4.88
C TYR A 124 21.32 -2.43 -4.63
N VAL A 125 21.93 -3.57 -4.29
CA VAL A 125 21.18 -4.79 -3.90
C VAL A 125 20.42 -4.57 -2.60
N ILE A 126 21.05 -3.92 -1.61
CA ILE A 126 20.40 -3.56 -0.33
C ILE A 126 19.23 -2.59 -0.59
N ALA A 127 19.45 -1.56 -1.42
CA ALA A 127 18.41 -0.61 -1.78
C ALA A 127 17.24 -1.28 -2.51
N LEU A 128 17.52 -2.24 -3.41
CA LEU A 128 16.50 -3.01 -4.12
C LEU A 128 15.68 -3.88 -3.15
N LEU A 129 16.32 -4.56 -2.22
CA LEU A 129 15.61 -5.35 -1.19
C LEU A 129 14.71 -4.48 -0.31
N ASP A 130 15.16 -3.28 0.09
CA ASP A 130 14.33 -2.34 0.85
C ASP A 130 13.14 -1.85 0.01
N ALA A 131 13.37 -1.50 -1.26
CA ALA A 131 12.31 -1.12 -2.19
C ALA A 131 11.26 -2.24 -2.37
N VAL A 132 11.71 -3.50 -2.56
CA VAL A 132 10.83 -4.67 -2.69
C VAL A 132 9.98 -4.89 -1.43
N ARG A 133 10.58 -4.75 -0.24
CA ARG A 133 9.84 -4.86 1.03
C ARG A 133 8.75 -3.79 1.14
N ARG A 134 9.05 -2.53 0.79
CA ARG A 134 8.08 -1.43 0.79
C ARG A 134 6.99 -1.64 -0.25
N TYR A 135 7.35 -2.09 -1.45
CA TYR A 135 6.38 -2.45 -2.48
C TYR A 135 5.45 -3.58 -2.02
N ALA A 136 6.00 -4.63 -1.40
CA ALA A 136 5.20 -5.72 -0.86
C ALA A 136 4.25 -5.25 0.26
N THR A 137 4.71 -4.36 1.15
CA THR A 137 3.86 -3.72 2.17
C THR A 137 2.73 -2.93 1.54
N PHE A 138 3.04 -2.12 0.52
CA PHE A 138 2.03 -1.38 -0.24
C PHE A 138 0.95 -2.31 -0.81
N ARG A 139 1.36 -3.41 -1.47
CA ARG A 139 0.44 -4.38 -2.07
C ARG A 139 -0.42 -5.09 -1.02
N GLN A 140 0.15 -5.40 0.15
CA GLN A 140 -0.62 -5.98 1.26
C GLN A 140 -1.64 -5.00 1.84
N LEU A 141 -1.31 -3.71 1.91
CA LEU A 141 -2.24 -2.67 2.37
C LEU A 141 -3.38 -2.44 1.38
N GLU A 142 -3.18 -2.59 0.07
CA GLU A 142 -4.25 -2.56 -0.93
C GLU A 142 -5.28 -3.69 -0.75
N GLU A 143 -4.88 -4.76 -0.08
CA GLU A 143 -5.68 -5.96 0.16
C GLU A 143 -5.77 -6.31 1.66
N ILE A 144 -5.64 -5.31 2.56
CA ILE A 144 -5.54 -5.55 4.01
C ILE A 144 -6.81 -6.20 4.60
N LEU A 145 -7.95 -5.99 3.95
CA LEU A 145 -9.23 -6.61 4.31
C LEU A 145 -9.47 -7.95 3.60
N GLN A 146 -8.47 -8.44 2.86
CA GLN A 146 -8.52 -9.71 2.10
C GLN A 146 -7.20 -10.47 2.30
N LYS A 147 -7.15 -11.72 1.86
CA LYS A 147 -5.88 -12.46 1.85
C LYS A 147 -4.96 -11.88 0.76
N PRO A 148 -3.76 -11.40 1.12
CA PRO A 148 -2.83 -10.86 0.13
C PRO A 148 -2.43 -11.91 -0.89
N LYS A 149 -2.42 -11.53 -2.17
CA LYS A 149 -2.14 -12.42 -3.31
C LYS A 149 -0.71 -12.28 -3.85
N LEU A 150 0.08 -11.33 -3.33
CA LEU A 150 1.43 -11.12 -3.79
C LEU A 150 2.39 -12.12 -3.16
N GLU A 151 3.06 -12.91 -3.99
CA GLU A 151 4.20 -13.73 -3.62
C GLU A 151 5.51 -12.95 -3.85
N VAL A 152 6.42 -12.95 -2.87
CA VAL A 152 7.74 -12.34 -3.00
C VAL A 152 8.82 -13.37 -2.73
N LYS A 153 9.79 -13.49 -3.64
CA LYS A 153 10.92 -14.42 -3.52
C LYS A 153 12.24 -13.68 -3.69
N VAL A 154 13.22 -14.08 -2.89
CA VAL A 154 14.62 -13.71 -3.07
C VAL A 154 15.30 -14.87 -3.80
N ALA A 155 15.91 -14.56 -4.94
CA ALA A 155 16.71 -15.50 -5.70
C ALA A 155 18.19 -15.26 -5.40
N SER A 156 18.90 -16.34 -5.06
CA SER A 156 20.34 -16.29 -4.79
C SER A 156 21.05 -17.52 -5.34
N HIS A 157 22.28 -17.34 -5.76
CA HIS A 157 23.19 -18.42 -6.15
C HIS A 157 24.57 -18.20 -5.54
N GLN A 158 25.38 -19.25 -5.51
CA GLN A 158 26.76 -19.17 -5.07
C GLN A 158 27.60 -18.23 -5.99
N PRO A 159 28.68 -17.64 -5.50
CA PRO A 159 29.57 -16.84 -6.33
C PRO A 159 30.05 -17.61 -7.56
N ILE A 160 29.98 -16.97 -8.72
CA ILE A 160 30.45 -17.56 -9.98
C ILE A 160 31.92 -17.15 -10.17
N THR A 161 32.77 -18.14 -10.30
CA THR A 161 34.18 -18.00 -10.68
C THR A 161 34.43 -18.68 -12.04
N LYS A 162 35.61 -18.46 -12.64
CA LYS A 162 35.96 -19.07 -13.95
C LYS A 162 35.87 -20.60 -13.95
N GLU A 163 36.00 -21.23 -12.80
CA GLU A 163 35.95 -22.70 -12.64
C GLU A 163 34.52 -23.23 -12.52
N VAL A 164 33.56 -22.38 -12.16
CA VAL A 164 32.15 -22.77 -11.95
C VAL A 164 31.48 -22.95 -13.31
N LYS A 165 31.05 -24.18 -13.62
CA LYS A 165 30.31 -24.52 -14.85
C LYS A 165 28.80 -24.54 -14.65
N GLU A 166 28.35 -24.80 -13.42
CA GLU A 166 26.96 -24.92 -13.03
C GLU A 166 26.69 -24.20 -11.72
N ALA A 167 25.51 -23.59 -11.60
CA ALA A 167 25.08 -22.91 -10.38
C ALA A 167 23.59 -23.12 -10.13
N ASN A 168 23.23 -23.46 -8.91
CA ASN A 168 21.83 -23.54 -8.50
C ASN A 168 21.34 -22.18 -8.06
N ILE A 169 20.19 -21.75 -8.58
CA ILE A 169 19.47 -20.58 -8.07
C ILE A 169 18.43 -21.05 -7.07
N GLU A 170 18.65 -20.73 -5.83
CA GLU A 170 17.72 -20.97 -4.73
C GLU A 170 16.69 -19.85 -4.64
N LEU A 171 15.41 -20.22 -4.42
CA LEU A 171 14.29 -19.29 -4.28
C LEU A 171 13.78 -19.30 -2.83
N TYR A 172 14.05 -18.24 -2.10
CA TYR A 172 13.62 -18.08 -0.71
C TYR A 172 12.38 -17.20 -0.62
N PRO A 173 11.30 -17.65 0.04
CA PRO A 173 10.13 -16.81 0.25
C PRO A 173 10.50 -15.63 1.17
N LEU A 174 10.17 -14.41 0.72
CA LEU A 174 10.30 -13.20 1.54
C LEU A 174 8.93 -12.86 2.12
N GLN A 175 8.76 -13.17 3.42
CA GLN A 175 7.55 -12.80 4.12
C GLN A 175 7.63 -11.34 4.55
N VAL A 176 6.68 -10.55 4.06
CA VAL A 176 6.47 -9.17 4.51
C VAL A 176 5.10 -9.12 5.18
N ARG A 177 5.00 -8.44 6.30
CA ARG A 177 3.73 -8.25 7.03
C ARG A 177 3.41 -6.77 7.08
N ALA A 178 2.26 -6.39 6.54
CA ALA A 178 1.67 -5.10 6.80
C ALA A 178 0.91 -5.15 8.12
N PHE A 179 1.10 -4.15 8.96
CA PHE A 179 0.38 -4.02 10.22
C PHE A 179 -0.84 -3.13 10.03
N PHE A 180 -1.92 -3.44 10.76
CA PHE A 180 -3.07 -2.57 10.86
C PHE A 180 -2.72 -1.37 11.76
N SER A 181 -2.03 -0.42 11.18
CA SER A 181 -1.64 0.85 11.79
C SER A 181 -1.86 2.00 10.81
N LEU A 182 -2.34 3.14 11.31
CA LEU A 182 -2.61 4.30 10.45
C LEU A 182 -1.30 4.87 9.92
N PRO A 183 -1.07 4.91 8.60
CA PRO A 183 0.02 5.67 8.03
C PRO A 183 -0.25 7.18 8.20
N GLU A 184 0.69 7.90 8.77
CA GLU A 184 0.58 9.35 8.99
C GLU A 184 1.61 10.14 8.17
N PRO A 185 1.47 10.17 6.83
CA PRO A 185 2.38 10.93 6.00
C PRO A 185 2.13 12.44 6.08
N ASP A 186 3.21 13.19 5.91
CA ASP A 186 3.15 14.63 5.63
C ASP A 186 3.55 14.87 4.17
N ILE A 187 2.57 15.14 3.30
CA ILE A 187 2.78 15.32 1.86
C ILE A 187 3.68 16.54 1.54
N ASP A 188 3.87 17.44 2.47
CA ASP A 188 4.72 18.61 2.31
C ASP A 188 6.17 18.36 2.74
N LYS A 189 6.43 17.24 3.42
CA LYS A 189 7.75 16.82 3.88
C LYS A 189 8.26 15.57 3.14
N LEU A 190 8.02 15.47 1.84
CA LEU A 190 8.56 14.38 1.02
C LEU A 190 10.05 14.53 0.71
N TYR A 191 10.63 15.67 1.01
CA TYR A 191 12.04 16.01 0.80
C TYR A 191 12.66 16.52 2.09
N GLU A 192 13.97 16.43 2.14
CA GLU A 192 14.79 17.00 3.21
C GLU A 192 15.60 18.16 2.65
N LEU A 193 15.57 19.31 3.32
CA LEU A 193 16.42 20.47 3.02
C LEU A 193 17.52 20.54 4.06
N ASP A 194 18.76 20.54 3.60
CA ASP A 194 19.90 20.86 4.45
C ASP A 194 19.98 22.37 4.64
N LYS A 195 20.53 22.82 5.78
CA LYS A 195 20.65 24.26 6.09
C LYS A 195 21.47 25.03 5.05
N ASN A 196 22.36 24.32 4.37
CA ASN A 196 23.29 24.86 3.36
C ASN A 196 22.79 24.65 1.92
N ASP A 197 21.53 24.18 1.74
CA ASP A 197 21.00 24.04 0.39
C ASP A 197 20.91 25.40 -0.30
N GLU A 198 21.38 25.45 -1.56
CA GLU A 198 21.39 26.63 -2.39
C GLU A 198 19.99 27.19 -2.58
N GLU A 199 19.88 28.53 -2.66
CA GLU A 199 18.60 29.22 -2.91
C GLU A 199 17.93 28.77 -4.21
N GLU A 200 18.72 28.36 -5.22
CA GLU A 200 18.22 27.83 -6.47
C GLU A 200 17.48 26.50 -6.27
N LYS A 201 18.00 25.59 -5.43
CA LYS A 201 17.38 24.32 -5.08
C LYS A 201 16.04 24.52 -4.35
N LYS A 202 16.00 25.48 -3.42
CA LYS A 202 14.74 25.86 -2.72
C LYS A 202 13.70 26.39 -3.69
N LYS A 203 14.13 27.20 -4.68
CA LYS A 203 13.26 27.74 -5.73
C LYS A 203 12.68 26.60 -6.60
N ARG A 204 13.51 25.65 -7.06
CA ARG A 204 13.07 24.50 -7.84
C ARG A 204 12.06 23.65 -7.08
N ILE A 205 12.31 23.36 -5.80
CA ILE A 205 11.37 22.65 -4.93
C ILE A 205 10.02 23.40 -4.86
N GLY A 206 10.06 24.73 -4.74
CA GLY A 206 8.86 25.57 -4.74
C GLY A 206 8.08 25.49 -6.06
N GLU A 207 8.76 25.46 -7.19
CA GLU A 207 8.16 25.33 -8.53
C GLU A 207 7.51 23.94 -8.71
N ILE A 208 8.23 22.87 -8.38
CA ILE A 208 7.69 21.50 -8.38
C ILE A 208 6.49 21.41 -7.43
N GLY A 209 6.61 21.95 -6.21
CA GLY A 209 5.53 21.98 -5.23
C GLY A 209 4.25 22.65 -5.75
N LYS A 210 4.39 23.78 -6.49
CA LYS A 210 3.26 24.47 -7.13
C LYS A 210 2.58 23.61 -8.20
N LYS A 211 3.35 22.93 -9.06
CA LYS A 211 2.87 22.03 -10.10
C LYS A 211 1.98 20.91 -9.55
N TYR A 212 2.29 20.41 -8.34
CA TYR A 212 1.57 19.31 -7.71
C TYR A 212 0.62 19.77 -6.59
N LYS A 213 0.37 21.07 -6.41
CA LYS A 213 -0.45 21.63 -5.33
C LYS A 213 -1.83 20.98 -5.24
N GLU A 214 -2.56 20.91 -6.34
CA GLU A 214 -3.88 20.28 -6.41
C GLU A 214 -3.86 18.80 -5.99
N LYS A 215 -2.82 18.07 -6.36
CA LYS A 215 -2.67 16.64 -6.03
C LYS A 215 -2.38 16.45 -4.54
N LYS A 216 -1.58 17.34 -3.94
CA LYS A 216 -1.35 17.38 -2.50
C LYS A 216 -2.65 17.66 -1.72
N GLU A 217 -3.45 18.61 -2.17
CA GLU A 217 -4.74 18.94 -1.53
C GLU A 217 -5.71 17.74 -1.63
N ARG A 218 -5.76 17.08 -2.79
CA ARG A 218 -6.57 15.86 -2.96
C ARG A 218 -6.10 14.73 -2.04
N PHE A 219 -4.79 14.55 -1.91
CA PHE A 219 -4.22 13.57 -0.98
C PHE A 219 -4.60 13.88 0.48
N ARG A 220 -4.53 15.15 0.92
CA ARG A 220 -4.94 15.54 2.28
C ARG A 220 -6.40 15.17 2.56
N LYS A 221 -7.31 15.38 1.59
CA LYS A 221 -8.72 14.96 1.72
C LYS A 221 -8.87 13.44 1.85
N ILE A 222 -8.08 12.67 1.10
CA ILE A 222 -8.06 11.20 1.21
C ILE A 222 -7.50 10.78 2.57
N LYS A 223 -6.41 11.40 3.05
CA LYS A 223 -5.83 11.12 4.36
C LYS A 223 -6.83 11.34 5.50
N GLU A 224 -7.63 12.41 5.44
CA GLU A 224 -8.69 12.66 6.43
C GLU A 224 -9.76 11.56 6.42
N LYS A 225 -10.21 11.14 5.25
CA LYS A 225 -11.17 10.03 5.12
C LYS A 225 -10.57 8.70 5.60
N LEU A 226 -9.30 8.44 5.26
CA LEU A 226 -8.59 7.25 5.74
C LEU A 226 -8.55 7.23 7.26
N LYS A 227 -8.28 8.36 7.91
CA LYS A 227 -8.24 8.45 9.38
C LYS A 227 -9.59 8.10 9.99
N ILE A 228 -10.69 8.60 9.42
CA ILE A 228 -12.06 8.27 9.86
C ILE A 228 -12.33 6.79 9.68
N ALA A 229 -12.07 6.23 8.49
CA ALA A 229 -12.32 4.82 8.19
C ALA A 229 -11.48 3.88 9.08
N PHE A 230 -10.20 4.21 9.27
CA PHE A 230 -9.32 3.44 10.15
C PHE A 230 -9.82 3.42 11.59
N ASN A 231 -10.20 4.58 12.13
CA ASN A 231 -10.72 4.68 13.48
C ASN A 231 -12.10 3.99 13.61
N ALA A 232 -12.94 4.09 12.59
CA ALA A 232 -14.22 3.39 12.56
C ALA A 232 -14.02 1.86 12.67
N ILE A 233 -13.09 1.28 11.93
CA ILE A 233 -12.75 -0.16 12.06
C ILE A 233 -12.12 -0.45 13.43
N ARG A 234 -11.12 0.33 13.83
CA ARG A 234 -10.38 0.12 15.08
C ARG A 234 -11.29 0.14 16.31
N TYR A 235 -12.25 1.05 16.34
CA TYR A 235 -13.15 1.27 17.47
C TYR A 235 -14.54 0.66 17.29
N ASN A 236 -14.72 -0.20 16.27
CA ASN A 236 -15.96 -0.93 16.07
C ASN A 236 -17.17 -0.03 15.76
N ILE A 237 -17.04 0.91 14.83
CA ILE A 237 -18.08 1.89 14.48
C ILE A 237 -18.59 1.66 13.05
N PRO A 238 -19.40 0.60 12.80
CA PRO A 238 -19.78 0.20 11.45
C PRO A 238 -20.58 1.24 10.68
N LEU A 239 -21.46 2.01 11.35
CA LEU A 239 -22.31 3.00 10.68
C LEU A 239 -21.52 4.07 9.94
N ALA A 240 -20.26 4.35 10.34
CA ALA A 240 -19.40 5.30 9.63
C ALA A 240 -19.20 4.95 8.15
N PHE A 241 -19.27 3.66 7.80
CA PHE A 241 -19.10 3.19 6.43
C PHE A 241 -20.35 3.37 5.57
N TYR A 242 -21.49 3.65 6.16
CA TYR A 242 -22.74 3.89 5.44
C TYR A 242 -23.03 5.39 5.26
N GLU A 243 -22.28 6.27 5.96
CA GLU A 243 -22.48 7.72 5.89
C GLU A 243 -21.61 8.36 4.81
N ASP A 244 -22.26 8.82 3.72
CA ASP A 244 -21.56 9.48 2.60
C ASP A 244 -20.87 10.79 3.02
N GLU A 245 -21.37 11.49 4.00
CA GLU A 245 -20.75 12.72 4.52
C GLU A 245 -19.40 12.44 5.20
N LEU A 246 -19.24 11.24 5.77
CA LEU A 246 -17.98 10.80 6.39
C LEU A 246 -17.05 10.12 5.38
N LEU A 247 -17.57 9.12 4.67
CA LEU A 247 -16.79 8.22 3.81
C LEU A 247 -17.38 8.10 2.42
N LYS A 248 -17.62 9.27 1.74
CA LYS A 248 -18.06 9.25 0.35
C LYS A 248 -17.10 8.40 -0.50
N VAL A 249 -17.68 7.48 -1.25
CA VAL A 249 -16.95 6.64 -2.20
C VAL A 249 -16.16 7.51 -3.19
N ILE A 250 -14.91 7.12 -3.42
CA ILE A 250 -14.06 7.68 -4.48
C ILE A 250 -13.79 6.54 -5.47
N GLU A 251 -13.97 6.78 -6.75
CA GLU A 251 -13.68 5.75 -7.75
C GLU A 251 -12.22 5.28 -7.65
N GLU A 252 -12.00 3.96 -7.70
CA GLU A 252 -10.65 3.39 -7.62
C GLU A 252 -9.71 4.01 -8.63
N LYS A 253 -10.21 4.23 -9.85
CA LYS A 253 -9.46 4.89 -10.94
C LYS A 253 -8.95 6.28 -10.55
N GLU A 254 -9.69 7.01 -9.73
CA GLU A 254 -9.26 8.32 -9.25
C GLU A 254 -8.13 8.23 -8.23
N VAL A 255 -8.19 7.22 -7.35
CA VAL A 255 -7.12 6.95 -6.38
C VAL A 255 -5.86 6.48 -7.09
N ASP A 256 -5.99 5.60 -8.10
CA ASP A 256 -4.88 5.14 -8.92
C ASP A 256 -4.24 6.29 -9.72
N CYS A 257 -5.05 7.14 -10.36
CA CYS A 257 -4.56 8.34 -11.05
C CYS A 257 -3.82 9.30 -10.10
N LEU A 258 -4.29 9.46 -8.88
CA LEU A 258 -3.58 10.26 -7.88
C LEU A 258 -2.24 9.62 -7.50
N ALA A 259 -2.21 8.30 -7.29
CA ALA A 259 -0.99 7.57 -6.98
C ALA A 259 0.05 7.73 -8.11
N GLU A 260 -0.35 7.56 -9.38
CA GLU A 260 0.52 7.80 -10.54
C GLU A 260 1.10 9.23 -10.58
N LYS A 261 0.27 10.24 -10.27
CA LYS A 261 0.75 11.64 -10.22
C LYS A 261 1.74 11.86 -9.07
N LEU A 262 1.55 11.19 -7.92
CA LEU A 262 2.47 11.28 -6.80
C LEU A 262 3.75 10.49 -7.04
N VAL A 263 3.72 9.38 -7.80
CA VAL A 263 4.92 8.74 -8.33
C VAL A 263 5.74 9.71 -9.17
N LYS A 264 5.08 10.38 -10.13
CA LYS A 264 5.74 11.40 -10.98
C LYS A 264 6.32 12.56 -10.15
N TYR A 265 5.60 12.99 -9.11
CA TYR A 265 6.11 14.01 -8.18
C TYR A 265 7.40 13.55 -7.48
N GLY A 266 7.41 12.33 -6.95
CA GLY A 266 8.61 11.75 -6.32
C GLY A 266 9.77 11.59 -7.31
N MET A 267 9.50 11.13 -8.53
CA MET A 267 10.51 11.00 -9.59
C MET A 267 11.10 12.35 -10.00
N GLU A 268 10.27 13.41 -10.11
CA GLU A 268 10.74 14.75 -10.43
C GLU A 268 11.64 15.34 -9.31
N LEU A 269 11.31 15.10 -8.04
CA LEU A 269 12.19 15.47 -6.93
C LEU A 269 13.56 14.77 -7.03
N LEU A 270 13.58 13.49 -7.34
CA LEU A 270 14.81 12.71 -7.48
C LEU A 270 15.65 13.12 -8.71
N SER A 271 15.00 13.48 -9.82
CA SER A 271 15.70 13.93 -11.03
C SER A 271 16.42 15.28 -10.86
N GLU A 272 15.92 16.12 -9.95
CA GLU A 272 16.55 17.38 -9.55
C GLU A 272 17.55 17.21 -8.39
N GLU A 273 17.96 15.98 -8.11
CA GLU A 273 18.88 15.62 -7.03
C GLU A 273 18.44 16.09 -5.63
N ILE A 274 17.13 16.23 -5.44
CA ILE A 274 16.53 16.60 -4.16
C ILE A 274 16.51 15.38 -3.26
N LYS A 275 17.00 15.54 -2.04
CA LYS A 275 17.00 14.49 -1.02
C LYS A 275 15.56 14.12 -0.61
N VAL A 276 15.14 12.90 -0.88
CA VAL A 276 13.79 12.42 -0.60
C VAL A 276 13.71 11.73 0.76
N ASN A 277 12.71 12.09 1.54
CA ASN A 277 12.37 11.38 2.77
C ASN A 277 11.64 10.07 2.41
N LEU A 278 12.39 8.98 2.30
CA LEU A 278 11.88 7.67 1.87
C LEU A 278 10.77 7.13 2.80
N VAL A 279 10.90 7.34 4.12
CA VAL A 279 9.90 6.86 5.09
C VAL A 279 8.57 7.57 4.86
N ASN A 280 8.62 8.90 4.74
CA ASN A 280 7.42 9.69 4.52
C ASN A 280 6.81 9.43 3.13
N LEU A 281 7.64 9.31 2.09
CA LEU A 281 7.20 8.91 0.75
C LEU A 281 6.46 7.56 0.78
N SER A 282 7.05 6.56 1.44
CA SER A 282 6.42 5.23 1.57
C SER A 282 5.06 5.33 2.28
N ASN A 283 4.99 6.11 3.36
CA ASN A 283 3.74 6.32 4.10
C ASN A 283 2.64 6.99 3.27
N VAL A 284 3.00 7.86 2.30
CA VAL A 284 2.02 8.42 1.34
C VAL A 284 1.37 7.30 0.53
N PHE A 285 2.16 6.39 -0.02
CA PHE A 285 1.63 5.27 -0.80
C PHE A 285 0.91 4.25 0.08
N PHE A 286 1.39 3.99 1.29
CA PHE A 286 0.70 3.14 2.25
C PHE A 286 -0.68 3.68 2.64
N ALA A 287 -0.80 5.01 2.81
CA ALA A 287 -2.08 5.66 3.06
C ALA A 287 -3.06 5.49 1.88
N LEU A 288 -2.59 5.68 0.64
CA LEU A 288 -3.40 5.46 -0.55
C LEU A 288 -3.83 4.00 -0.69
N ALA A 289 -2.92 3.06 -0.46
CA ALA A 289 -3.19 1.63 -0.54
C ALA A 289 -4.26 1.20 0.48
N MET A 290 -4.10 1.59 1.74
CA MET A 290 -5.07 1.29 2.79
C MET A 290 -6.42 1.96 2.53
N PHE A 291 -6.43 3.22 2.09
CA PHE A 291 -7.66 3.90 1.72
C PHE A 291 -8.39 3.17 0.58
N LYS A 292 -7.65 2.70 -0.42
CA LYS A 292 -8.21 1.92 -1.54
C LYS A 292 -8.89 0.65 -1.03
N SER A 293 -8.28 -0.06 -0.08
CA SER A 293 -8.87 -1.25 0.53
C SER A 293 -10.17 -0.93 1.28
N PHE A 294 -10.19 0.13 2.09
CA PHE A 294 -11.41 0.54 2.80
C PHE A 294 -12.50 1.03 1.84
N ASN A 295 -12.12 1.74 0.78
CA ASN A 295 -13.05 2.19 -0.24
C ASN A 295 -13.68 1.01 -1.01
N LYS A 296 -12.91 -0.04 -1.31
CA LYS A 296 -13.42 -1.28 -1.88
C LYS A 296 -14.43 -1.96 -0.95
N PHE A 297 -14.09 -2.06 0.34
CA PHE A 297 -15.01 -2.61 1.32
C PHE A 297 -16.31 -1.80 1.38
N ARG A 298 -16.22 -0.47 1.46
CA ARG A 298 -17.38 0.43 1.43
C ARG A 298 -18.30 0.16 0.24
N ASN A 299 -17.74 -0.12 -0.94
CA ASN A 299 -18.49 -0.42 -2.17
C ASN A 299 -19.23 -1.76 -2.13
N THR A 300 -18.94 -2.65 -1.18
CA THR A 300 -19.66 -3.92 -1.01
C THR A 300 -20.86 -3.80 -0.07
N LEU A 301 -21.01 -2.64 0.57
CA LEU A 301 -22.09 -2.36 1.49
C LEU A 301 -23.29 -1.75 0.76
N SER A 302 -24.51 -2.14 1.13
CA SER A 302 -25.74 -1.67 0.51
C SER A 302 -26.56 -0.79 1.44
N GLU A 303 -27.01 -1.34 2.56
CA GLU A 303 -27.85 -0.64 3.54
C GLU A 303 -27.41 -0.98 4.97
N PRO A 304 -27.52 -0.06 5.93
CA PRO A 304 -27.09 -0.28 7.32
C PRO A 304 -28.08 -1.14 8.11
N SER A 305 -28.45 -2.30 7.57
CA SER A 305 -29.28 -3.26 8.29
C SER A 305 -28.47 -4.04 9.32
N ILE A 306 -29.11 -4.43 10.42
CA ILE A 306 -28.47 -5.27 11.44
C ILE A 306 -27.86 -6.51 10.79
N ASP A 307 -28.61 -7.18 9.91
CA ASP A 307 -28.15 -8.41 9.24
C ASP A 307 -26.91 -8.18 8.37
N GLU A 308 -26.87 -7.08 7.59
CA GLU A 308 -25.68 -6.75 6.77
C GLU A 308 -24.47 -6.41 7.64
N ILE A 309 -24.67 -5.65 8.71
CA ILE A 309 -23.60 -5.29 9.64
C ILE A 309 -23.03 -6.55 10.32
N GLN A 310 -23.90 -7.45 10.80
CA GLN A 310 -23.50 -8.72 11.42
C GLN A 310 -22.78 -9.67 10.45
N LEU A 311 -23.09 -9.61 9.16
CA LEU A 311 -22.45 -10.43 8.14
C LEU A 311 -21.08 -9.89 7.73
N LYS A 312 -20.97 -8.58 7.45
CA LYS A 312 -19.82 -7.98 6.77
C LYS A 312 -18.67 -7.59 7.70
N PHE A 313 -18.95 -7.00 8.85
CA PHE A 313 -17.92 -6.46 9.73
C PHE A 313 -17.11 -7.50 10.50
N PRO A 314 -17.69 -8.62 10.99
CA PRO A 314 -16.90 -9.68 11.62
C PRO A 314 -15.79 -10.23 10.71
N GLU A 315 -16.06 -10.42 9.41
CA GLU A 315 -15.06 -10.89 8.45
C GLU A 315 -13.85 -9.91 8.38
N VAL A 316 -14.12 -8.61 8.41
CA VAL A 316 -13.09 -7.57 8.44
C VAL A 316 -12.28 -7.62 9.73
N TYR A 317 -12.95 -7.71 10.88
CA TYR A 317 -12.29 -7.76 12.19
C TYR A 317 -11.42 -9.01 12.35
N GLU A 318 -11.88 -10.16 11.88
CA GLU A 318 -11.11 -11.41 11.84
C GLU A 318 -9.85 -11.26 10.97
N SER A 319 -10.00 -10.69 9.75
CA SER A 319 -8.89 -10.52 8.81
C SER A 319 -7.78 -9.61 9.36
N LEU A 320 -8.15 -8.64 10.20
CA LEU A 320 -7.27 -7.67 10.83
C LEU A 320 -6.70 -8.14 12.18
N GLY A 321 -7.14 -9.30 12.69
CA GLY A 321 -6.72 -9.81 13.99
C GLY A 321 -7.32 -9.05 15.19
N ILE A 322 -8.45 -8.36 14.99
CA ILE A 322 -9.20 -7.65 16.02
C ILE A 322 -10.59 -8.26 16.23
N GLY A 323 -10.71 -9.58 16.09
CA GLY A 323 -11.95 -10.33 16.16
C GLY A 323 -12.79 -10.13 17.44
N VAL A 324 -12.17 -9.64 18.52
CA VAL A 324 -12.89 -9.23 19.74
C VAL A 324 -13.99 -8.19 19.47
N ASN A 325 -13.81 -7.34 18.47
CA ASN A 325 -14.80 -6.36 18.04
C ASN A 325 -16.10 -7.02 17.57
N SER A 326 -16.02 -8.20 16.96
CA SER A 326 -17.20 -8.96 16.50
C SER A 326 -18.11 -9.34 17.66
N TYR A 327 -17.53 -9.71 18.79
CA TYR A 327 -18.30 -10.06 20.00
C TYR A 327 -19.07 -8.85 20.55
N PHE A 328 -18.41 -7.71 20.70
CA PHE A 328 -19.06 -6.49 21.19
C PHE A 328 -20.13 -6.00 20.22
N LEU A 329 -19.84 -6.00 18.91
CA LEU A 329 -20.80 -5.63 17.88
C LEU A 329 -22.06 -6.50 17.93
N HIS A 330 -21.88 -7.83 18.01
CA HIS A 330 -23.00 -8.76 18.10
C HIS A 330 -23.90 -8.46 19.31
N ASN A 331 -23.30 -8.25 20.50
CA ASN A 331 -24.05 -7.96 21.71
C ASN A 331 -24.85 -6.66 21.59
N ASP A 332 -24.27 -5.58 21.08
CA ASP A 332 -24.96 -4.30 20.90
C ASP A 332 -26.14 -4.45 19.92
N LEU A 333 -25.94 -5.15 18.81
CA LEU A 333 -26.98 -5.37 17.80
C LEU A 333 -28.11 -6.26 18.29
N GLU A 334 -27.81 -7.29 19.08
CA GLU A 334 -28.84 -8.15 19.71
C GLU A 334 -29.72 -7.38 20.71
N ILE A 335 -29.15 -6.46 21.49
CA ILE A 335 -29.88 -5.57 22.38
C ILE A 335 -30.87 -4.70 21.59
N ILE A 336 -30.42 -4.13 20.48
CA ILE A 336 -31.25 -3.28 19.60
C ILE A 336 -32.39 -4.13 19.00
N LYS A 337 -32.06 -5.30 18.45
CA LYS A 337 -33.03 -6.20 17.82
C LYS A 337 -34.17 -6.61 18.78
N LYS A 338 -33.82 -7.03 19.99
CA LYS A 338 -34.81 -7.36 21.02
C LYS A 338 -35.67 -6.17 21.37
N ALA A 339 -35.11 -4.97 21.54
CA ALA A 339 -35.88 -3.78 21.85
C ALA A 339 -36.89 -3.40 20.73
N VAL A 340 -36.52 -3.62 19.47
CA VAL A 340 -37.41 -3.42 18.31
C VAL A 340 -38.55 -4.43 18.32
N GLU A 341 -38.26 -5.72 18.56
CA GLU A 341 -39.25 -6.80 18.62
C GLU A 341 -40.28 -6.61 19.75
N GLU A 342 -39.82 -6.14 20.92
CA GLU A 342 -40.67 -5.91 22.09
C GLU A 342 -41.58 -4.68 21.91
N LYS A 343 -41.05 -3.57 21.41
CA LYS A 343 -41.81 -2.31 21.38
C LYS A 343 -42.62 -2.06 20.10
N LYS A 344 -42.25 -2.72 18.97
CA LYS A 344 -42.99 -2.68 17.67
C LYS A 344 -43.44 -1.28 17.25
N LYS A 345 -42.61 -0.26 17.48
CA LYS A 345 -42.94 1.12 17.09
C LYS A 345 -42.89 1.27 15.57
N PRO A 346 -43.90 1.86 14.93
CA PRO A 346 -43.90 2.09 13.49
C PRO A 346 -43.00 3.28 13.12
N GLY A 347 -42.37 3.20 11.90
CA GLY A 347 -41.58 4.27 11.35
C GLY A 347 -40.20 4.40 11.96
N LYS A 348 -39.55 5.52 11.70
CA LYS A 348 -38.20 5.86 12.17
C LYS A 348 -38.27 6.46 13.58
N VAL A 349 -37.58 5.87 14.54
CA VAL A 349 -37.60 6.27 15.95
C VAL A 349 -36.20 6.38 16.50
N ALA A 350 -35.98 7.24 17.50
CA ALA A 350 -34.69 7.31 18.20
C ALA A 350 -34.45 6.02 19.01
N LEU A 351 -33.21 5.56 19.07
CA LEU A 351 -32.85 4.37 19.84
C LEU A 351 -33.11 4.56 21.34
N SER A 352 -33.06 5.80 21.84
CA SER A 352 -33.46 6.16 23.20
C SER A 352 -34.93 5.90 23.51
N ASP A 353 -35.80 5.94 22.50
CA ASP A 353 -37.23 5.61 22.67
C ASP A 353 -37.46 4.10 22.84
N LEU A 354 -36.53 3.30 22.33
CA LEU A 354 -36.56 1.83 22.44
C LEU A 354 -35.85 1.34 23.71
N LEU A 355 -34.73 1.93 24.09
CA LEU A 355 -33.87 1.47 25.20
C LEU A 355 -33.98 2.33 26.46
N GLY A 356 -34.75 3.44 26.42
CA GLY A 356 -34.78 4.45 27.46
C GLY A 356 -33.58 5.42 27.39
N ARG A 357 -33.81 6.65 27.89
CA ARG A 357 -32.72 7.69 27.88
C ARG A 357 -31.58 7.27 28.79
N GLY A 358 -30.38 7.45 28.34
CA GLY A 358 -29.18 7.26 29.14
C GLY A 358 -28.92 8.47 30.04
N MET A 359 -28.38 8.24 31.25
CA MET A 359 -27.99 9.32 32.17
C MET A 359 -26.47 9.57 32.13
N SER A 360 -25.79 9.26 31.03
CA SER A 360 -24.33 9.39 30.97
C SER A 360 -23.91 10.80 30.57
N SER A 361 -22.98 11.37 31.32
CA SER A 361 -22.37 12.66 31.05
C SER A 361 -21.26 12.61 29.98
N ASP A 362 -20.76 11.40 29.62
CA ASP A 362 -19.65 11.21 28.66
C ASP A 362 -20.15 10.53 27.39
N LEU A 363 -20.72 11.31 26.49
CA LEU A 363 -21.27 10.84 25.22
C LEU A 363 -20.20 10.21 24.32
N LYS A 364 -19.00 10.81 24.26
CA LYS A 364 -17.92 10.29 23.43
C LYS A 364 -17.46 8.91 23.88
N ARG A 365 -17.28 8.72 25.19
CA ARG A 365 -16.92 7.41 25.75
C ARG A 365 -17.98 6.35 25.44
N ASN A 366 -19.25 6.69 25.63
CA ASN A 366 -20.35 5.76 25.35
C ASN A 366 -20.45 5.44 23.87
N PHE A 367 -20.23 6.41 22.98
CA PHE A 367 -20.19 6.18 21.54
C PHE A 367 -19.18 5.09 21.17
N PHE A 368 -17.95 5.18 21.69
CA PHE A 368 -16.95 4.15 21.43
C PHE A 368 -17.18 2.83 22.19
N ALA A 369 -17.82 2.86 23.35
CA ALA A 369 -18.11 1.67 24.14
C ALA A 369 -19.26 0.83 23.56
N HIS A 370 -20.16 1.43 22.76
CA HIS A 370 -21.35 0.79 22.21
C HIS A 370 -21.36 0.79 20.68
N SER A 371 -20.25 0.44 20.06
CA SER A 371 -20.12 0.26 18.61
C SER A 371 -20.67 1.43 17.76
N GLY A 372 -20.66 2.64 18.32
CA GLY A 372 -21.21 3.83 17.69
C GLY A 372 -22.75 3.97 17.80
N PHE A 373 -23.42 3.05 18.47
CA PHE A 373 -24.89 3.06 18.64
C PHE A 373 -25.29 3.86 19.90
N LEU A 374 -24.94 5.16 19.91
CA LEU A 374 -25.33 6.04 21.00
C LEU A 374 -26.83 6.28 20.97
N LYS A 375 -27.53 6.04 22.09
CA LYS A 375 -29.00 6.04 22.17
C LYS A 375 -29.64 7.32 21.66
N GLU A 376 -29.03 8.44 21.95
CA GLU A 376 -29.50 9.78 21.58
C GLU A 376 -29.21 10.13 20.12
N TYR A 377 -28.21 9.49 19.50
CA TYR A 377 -27.71 9.82 18.15
C TYR A 377 -28.12 8.80 17.09
N THR A 378 -28.53 7.61 17.53
CA THR A 378 -28.91 6.51 16.62
C THR A 378 -30.42 6.46 16.44
N GLU A 379 -30.84 6.33 15.20
CA GLU A 379 -32.22 6.14 14.78
C GLU A 379 -32.38 4.73 14.23
N VAL A 380 -33.55 4.17 14.47
CA VAL A 380 -33.93 2.79 14.10
C VAL A 380 -35.21 2.84 13.26
N GLU A 381 -35.21 2.16 12.13
CA GLU A 381 -36.36 2.03 11.25
C GLU A 381 -36.58 0.55 10.87
N VAL A 382 -37.82 0.09 10.90
CA VAL A 382 -38.18 -1.24 10.37
C VAL A 382 -38.72 -1.05 8.95
N LYS A 383 -37.97 -1.51 7.95
CA LYS A 383 -38.31 -1.39 6.54
C LYS A 383 -38.16 -2.76 5.86
N ASP A 384 -39.21 -3.20 5.15
CA ASP A 384 -39.23 -4.48 4.44
C ASP A 384 -38.79 -5.68 5.30
N GLY A 385 -39.15 -5.67 6.59
CA GLY A 385 -38.81 -6.71 7.54
C GLY A 385 -37.38 -6.65 8.10
N LYS A 386 -36.58 -5.66 7.70
CA LYS A 386 -35.20 -5.44 8.17
C LYS A 386 -35.14 -4.28 9.16
N VAL A 387 -34.30 -4.41 10.15
CA VAL A 387 -34.00 -3.32 11.09
C VAL A 387 -32.81 -2.50 10.55
N ILE A 388 -33.11 -1.28 10.13
CA ILE A 388 -32.15 -0.33 9.56
C ILE A 388 -31.72 0.64 10.65
N LEU A 389 -30.39 0.87 10.74
CA LEU A 389 -29.77 1.77 11.70
C LEU A 389 -29.21 2.99 10.97
N SER A 390 -29.36 4.17 11.52
CA SER A 390 -28.73 5.38 11.00
C SER A 390 -28.40 6.33 12.13
N TRP A 391 -27.51 7.28 11.88
CA TRP A 391 -27.33 8.39 12.81
C TRP A 391 -28.24 9.56 12.47
N ASN A 392 -28.69 10.26 13.52
CA ASN A 392 -29.34 11.56 13.35
C ASN A 392 -28.31 12.53 12.76
N LYS A 393 -28.68 13.16 11.66
CA LYS A 393 -27.80 14.02 10.89
C LYS A 393 -27.31 15.26 11.64
N GLU A 394 -28.08 15.72 12.62
CA GLU A 394 -27.70 16.86 13.46
C GLU A 394 -26.39 16.61 14.25
N HIS A 395 -26.05 15.35 14.51
CA HIS A 395 -24.89 14.93 15.28
C HIS A 395 -23.68 14.50 14.44
N LEU A 396 -23.80 14.45 13.09
CA LEU A 396 -22.74 13.92 12.23
C LEU A 396 -21.41 14.68 12.33
N GLU A 397 -21.43 16.00 12.47
CA GLU A 397 -20.17 16.78 12.62
C GLU A 397 -19.46 16.47 13.94
N GLU A 398 -20.20 16.22 15.01
CA GLU A 398 -19.65 15.81 16.30
C GLU A 398 -19.05 14.40 16.22
N ILE A 399 -19.77 13.45 15.63
CA ILE A 399 -19.29 12.08 15.37
C ILE A 399 -18.03 12.12 14.52
N LYS A 400 -18.01 12.91 13.47
CA LYS A 400 -16.84 13.10 12.60
C LYS A 400 -15.62 13.61 13.38
N LYS A 401 -15.81 14.56 14.27
CA LYS A 401 -14.75 15.06 15.16
C LYS A 401 -14.24 13.96 16.09
N TRP A 402 -15.13 13.16 16.68
CA TRP A 402 -14.73 12.03 17.53
C TRP A 402 -13.93 10.96 16.76
N LEU A 403 -14.37 10.62 15.55
CA LEU A 403 -13.66 9.65 14.70
C LEU A 403 -12.31 10.18 14.20
N ARG A 404 -12.14 11.49 14.04
CA ARG A 404 -10.84 12.10 13.74
C ARG A 404 -9.89 12.09 14.94
N GLU A 405 -10.41 12.32 16.13
CA GLU A 405 -9.65 12.45 17.37
C GLU A 405 -10.27 11.56 18.47
N PRO A 406 -10.14 10.22 18.36
CA PRO A 406 -10.74 9.30 19.32
C PRO A 406 -10.10 9.40 20.70
N GLU A 407 -8.83 9.78 20.79
CA GLU A 407 -8.13 9.87 22.07
C GLU A 407 -8.61 11.02 22.93
N TYR A 408 -8.79 10.75 24.22
CA TYR A 408 -8.98 11.79 25.20
C TYR A 408 -7.65 12.51 25.43
N LYS A 409 -7.59 13.79 25.14
CA LYS A 409 -6.50 14.61 25.68
C LYS A 409 -6.62 14.57 27.19
N ARG A 410 -5.68 13.87 27.85
CA ARG A 410 -5.52 13.91 29.30
C ARG A 410 -5.09 15.30 29.75
#